data_08af6f24e4451127e2d473a5f766ebd3
#
_entry.id   08af6f24e4451127e2d473a5f766ebd3
#
_cell.length_a   1.000
_cell.length_b   1.000
_cell.length_c   1.000
_cell.angle_alpha   90.00
_cell.angle_beta   90.00
_cell.angle_gamma   90.00
#
_symmetry.space_group_name_H-M   'P 1'
#
loop_
_entity.id
_entity.type
_entity.pdbx_description
1 polymer ?
#
loop_
_entity_poly.entity_id
_entity_poly.type
_entity_poly.pdbx_seq_one_letter_code
_entity_poly.pdbx_strand_id
1 'polypeptide(L)'
;KHMLLLQSVSKCCKMNYTHNINCINCNERFGNIMRYEIKGVPFPAAICYLEAGEQMITEGGGMSWMSPNMVMETTTNGGLGKAIGRIFTNDKMFQNRYTCQGGNGMIAFASCFPGDIKAIEVHPGEEIICQKSAFLASTPGVNMEVFFRKKLSAGLFGGEGFIMQKFSGQGLLFIEIDGSPIEYNLLAGEQLVLDTGHVVMMSGTCSLDVQTVKGVKNVLFGGEGLFNTVVTGPGKVLVQTMPISNLANAIIPYMPTASNNS
;
A
#
# COMPACT_ATOMS: atom_id res chain seq x y z
N LYS A 1 17.13 -30.57 29.67
CA LYS A 1 16.00 -30.54 28.66
C LYS A 1 15.84 -29.22 27.91
N HIS A 2 16.72 -28.20 28.18
CA HIS A 2 16.67 -26.88 27.51
C HIS A 2 17.78 -26.67 26.46
N MET A 3 18.56 -27.69 26.13
CA MET A 3 19.74 -27.55 25.26
C MET A 3 19.55 -28.17 23.86
N LEU A 4 18.37 -28.69 23.53
CA LEU A 4 18.06 -29.32 22.23
C LEU A 4 17.24 -28.45 21.29
N LEU A 5 16.77 -27.28 21.73
CA LEU A 5 15.96 -26.35 20.91
C LEU A 5 16.81 -25.29 20.16
N LEU A 6 18.08 -25.15 20.49
CA LEU A 6 18.96 -24.16 19.84
C LEU A 6 19.76 -24.73 18.66
N GLN A 7 19.68 -26.02 18.37
CA GLN A 7 20.40 -26.63 17.24
C GLN A 7 19.61 -26.74 15.94
N SER A 8 18.30 -26.47 15.92
CA SER A 8 17.49 -26.53 14.70
C SER A 8 17.44 -25.18 13.92
N VAL A 9 17.82 -24.06 14.54
CA VAL A 9 17.83 -22.73 13.91
C VAL A 9 19.08 -22.45 13.10
N SER A 10 20.14 -23.25 13.30
CA SER A 10 21.47 -23.01 12.71
C SER A 10 21.69 -23.60 11.30
N LYS A 11 20.69 -24.25 10.68
CA LYS A 11 20.90 -24.94 9.39
C LYS A 11 20.34 -24.25 8.17
N CYS A 12 19.69 -23.10 8.31
CA CYS A 12 19.05 -22.39 7.20
C CYS A 12 19.73 -21.07 6.80
N CYS A 13 20.84 -20.69 7.45
CA CYS A 13 21.60 -19.50 7.10
C CYS A 13 23.06 -19.86 6.78
N LYS A 14 23.33 -20.41 5.59
CA LYS A 14 24.64 -20.25 4.95
C LYS A 14 24.49 -19.32 3.78
N MET A 15 24.99 -18.11 4.01
CA MET A 15 25.13 -17.02 3.05
C MET A 15 25.90 -17.44 1.80
N ASN A 16 25.42 -16.99 0.64
CA ASN A 16 26.29 -16.56 -0.43
C ASN A 16 25.86 -15.16 -0.88
N TYR A 17 26.74 -14.22 -0.66
CA TYR A 17 26.67 -12.86 -1.19
C TYR A 17 26.80 -12.92 -2.70
N THR A 18 25.70 -12.76 -3.41
CA THR A 18 25.59 -12.10 -4.73
C THR A 18 24.16 -12.25 -5.21
N HIS A 19 23.52 -11.12 -5.52
CA HIS A 19 22.20 -10.93 -6.13
C HIS A 19 20.99 -11.18 -5.21
N ASN A 20 20.27 -10.07 -4.97
CA ASN A 20 18.93 -9.98 -4.41
C ASN A 20 17.97 -10.99 -5.06
N ILE A 21 17.79 -12.12 -4.40
CA ILE A 21 16.64 -12.98 -4.60
C ILE A 21 16.02 -13.12 -3.22
N ASN A 22 15.01 -12.33 -2.93
CA ASN A 22 14.10 -12.58 -1.81
C ASN A 22 13.31 -13.86 -2.07
N CYS A 23 13.96 -15.00 -1.87
CA CYS A 23 13.33 -16.30 -1.86
C CYS A 23 12.99 -16.62 -0.40
N ILE A 24 11.93 -16.06 0.12
CA ILE A 24 11.33 -16.54 1.36
C ILE A 24 10.28 -17.59 0.95
N ASN A 25 10.75 -18.81 0.72
CA ASN A 25 9.90 -20.00 0.77
C ASN A 25 9.62 -20.31 2.24
N CYS A 26 8.78 -19.50 2.89
CA CYS A 26 8.26 -19.83 4.20
C CYS A 26 7.00 -20.69 4.03
N ASN A 27 7.21 -22.00 3.92
CA ASN A 27 6.14 -22.99 3.90
C ASN A 27 5.58 -23.30 5.31
N GLU A 28 5.97 -22.53 6.33
CA GLU A 28 5.59 -22.76 7.72
C GLU A 28 5.00 -21.49 8.32
N ARG A 29 3.86 -21.64 9.01
CA ARG A 29 3.32 -20.59 9.88
C ARG A 29 4.31 -20.33 11.02
N PHE A 30 4.86 -19.12 11.09
CA PHE A 30 5.53 -18.64 12.28
C PHE A 30 4.50 -17.95 13.18
N GLY A 31 4.02 -18.66 14.22
CA GLY A 31 3.01 -18.13 15.12
C GLY A 31 1.61 -18.04 14.49
N ASN A 32 0.81 -17.04 14.89
CA ASN A 32 -0.55 -16.77 14.38
C ASN A 32 -0.61 -15.96 13.09
N ILE A 33 0.48 -15.86 12.32
CA ILE A 33 0.56 -15.05 11.10
C ILE A 33 0.07 -15.89 9.92
N MET A 34 -0.86 -15.35 9.15
CA MET A 34 -1.38 -15.93 7.91
C MET A 34 -0.23 -16.20 6.92
N ARG A 35 -0.26 -17.36 6.26
CA ARG A 35 0.71 -17.68 5.21
C ARG A 35 0.43 -16.88 3.94
N TYR A 36 1.47 -16.28 3.37
CA TYR A 36 1.38 -15.58 2.08
C TYR A 36 2.64 -15.77 1.25
N GLU A 37 2.56 -15.46 -0.03
CA GLU A 37 3.67 -15.41 -0.99
C GLU A 37 3.53 -14.17 -1.86
N ILE A 38 4.65 -13.50 -2.17
CA ILE A 38 4.68 -12.42 -3.16
C ILE A 38 5.47 -12.93 -4.37
N LYS A 39 4.82 -12.95 -5.55
CA LYS A 39 5.39 -13.51 -6.79
C LYS A 39 5.12 -12.59 -7.98
N GLY A 40 5.94 -12.71 -9.01
CA GLY A 40 5.67 -12.14 -10.33
C GLY A 40 6.30 -10.78 -10.62
N VAL A 41 7.41 -10.42 -9.94
CA VAL A 41 8.15 -9.18 -10.27
C VAL A 41 8.53 -9.15 -11.75
N PRO A 42 8.30 -8.03 -12.50
CA PRO A 42 7.90 -6.70 -12.03
C PRO A 42 6.39 -6.44 -11.94
N PHE A 43 5.54 -7.45 -12.10
CA PHE A 43 4.08 -7.37 -11.95
C PHE A 43 3.64 -8.28 -10.80
N PRO A 44 3.94 -7.91 -9.54
CA PRO A 44 3.79 -8.81 -8.42
C PRO A 44 2.33 -9.02 -8.01
N ALA A 45 2.07 -10.18 -7.38
CA ALA A 45 0.84 -10.46 -6.68
C ALA A 45 1.14 -10.99 -5.27
N ALA A 46 0.40 -10.51 -4.29
CA ALA A 46 0.33 -11.08 -2.95
C ALA A 46 -0.71 -12.21 -2.94
N ILE A 47 -0.27 -13.44 -2.75
CA ILE A 47 -1.11 -14.64 -2.71
C ILE A 47 -1.24 -15.05 -1.24
N CYS A 48 -2.44 -14.92 -0.68
CA CYS A 48 -2.74 -15.18 0.71
C CYS A 48 -3.47 -16.53 0.84
N TYR A 49 -3.00 -17.40 1.73
CA TYR A 49 -3.57 -18.71 2.01
C TYR A 49 -4.31 -18.69 3.34
N LEU A 50 -5.61 -18.94 3.30
CA LEU A 50 -6.51 -18.80 4.41
C LEU A 50 -7.05 -20.15 4.87
N GLU A 51 -7.21 -20.33 6.18
CA GLU A 51 -8.00 -21.40 6.76
C GLU A 51 -9.47 -20.98 6.89
N ALA A 52 -10.35 -21.96 7.18
CA ALA A 52 -11.76 -21.69 7.38
C ALA A 52 -12.01 -20.61 8.44
N GLY A 53 -12.77 -19.58 8.10
CA GLY A 53 -13.08 -18.42 8.93
C GLY A 53 -12.07 -17.27 8.86
N GLU A 54 -10.88 -17.49 8.30
CA GLU A 54 -9.93 -16.40 8.09
C GLU A 54 -10.41 -15.44 6.99
N GLN A 55 -9.97 -14.19 7.09
CA GLN A 55 -10.48 -13.11 6.28
C GLN A 55 -9.38 -12.20 5.74
N MET A 56 -9.67 -11.61 4.58
CA MET A 56 -8.92 -10.50 4.02
C MET A 56 -9.83 -9.31 3.73
N ILE A 57 -9.28 -8.11 3.85
CA ILE A 57 -9.95 -6.85 3.57
C ILE A 57 -9.18 -6.14 2.45
N THR A 58 -9.91 -5.59 1.47
CA THR A 58 -9.36 -4.74 0.41
C THR A 58 -10.37 -3.67 0.01
N GLU A 59 -9.95 -2.68 -0.77
CA GLU A 59 -10.90 -1.74 -1.41
C GLU A 59 -11.63 -2.40 -2.59
N GLY A 60 -12.69 -1.77 -3.07
CA GLY A 60 -13.45 -2.27 -4.22
C GLY A 60 -12.56 -2.44 -5.46
N GLY A 61 -12.56 -3.64 -6.04
CA GLY A 61 -11.75 -3.97 -7.21
C GLY A 61 -10.34 -4.49 -6.92
N GLY A 62 -9.89 -4.58 -5.66
CA GLY A 62 -8.53 -5.03 -5.32
C GLY A 62 -8.30 -6.54 -5.46
N MET A 63 -9.33 -7.38 -5.43
CA MET A 63 -9.19 -8.83 -5.61
C MET A 63 -8.94 -9.18 -7.07
N SER A 64 -7.93 -9.99 -7.34
CA SER A 64 -7.54 -10.42 -8.68
C SER A 64 -8.02 -11.84 -9.02
N TRP A 65 -7.81 -12.80 -8.12
CA TRP A 65 -8.36 -14.16 -8.21
C TRP A 65 -8.47 -14.80 -6.84
N MET A 66 -9.32 -15.81 -6.69
CA MET A 66 -9.54 -16.51 -5.43
C MET A 66 -10.06 -17.92 -5.63
N SER A 67 -9.96 -18.75 -4.59
CA SER A 67 -10.59 -20.09 -4.54
C SER A 67 -12.12 -19.97 -4.48
N PRO A 68 -12.88 -20.95 -5.00
CA PRO A 68 -14.35 -20.91 -5.03
C PRO A 68 -15.02 -20.83 -3.66
N ASN A 69 -14.30 -21.25 -2.60
CA ASN A 69 -14.79 -21.21 -1.21
C ASN A 69 -14.52 -19.88 -0.50
N MET A 70 -14.03 -18.86 -1.20
CA MET A 70 -13.94 -17.50 -0.69
C MET A 70 -15.25 -16.74 -0.95
N VAL A 71 -15.84 -16.15 0.08
CA VAL A 71 -17.10 -15.41 0.00
C VAL A 71 -16.85 -13.94 0.29
N MET A 72 -17.32 -13.07 -0.61
CA MET A 72 -17.19 -11.62 -0.52
C MET A 72 -18.42 -11.00 0.15
N GLU A 73 -18.18 -10.10 1.10
CA GLU A 73 -19.18 -9.19 1.66
C GLU A 73 -18.66 -7.76 1.53
N THR A 74 -19.49 -6.88 0.99
CA THR A 74 -19.16 -5.44 0.92
C THR A 74 -19.63 -4.77 2.21
N THR A 75 -18.70 -4.20 2.95
CA THR A 75 -18.98 -3.49 4.19
C THR A 75 -18.62 -2.01 4.07
N THR A 76 -19.44 -1.16 4.69
CA THR A 76 -19.06 0.24 4.94
C THR A 76 -18.44 0.33 6.33
N ASN A 77 -17.24 0.87 6.46
CA ASN A 77 -16.60 1.07 7.77
C ASN A 77 -17.53 1.87 8.69
N GLY A 78 -18.16 1.17 9.67
CA GLY A 78 -19.00 1.84 10.68
C GLY A 78 -20.34 1.21 10.99
N GLY A 79 -20.70 0.05 10.39
CA GLY A 79 -21.98 -0.65 10.62
C GLY A 79 -23.18 0.04 9.96
N LEU A 80 -24.27 -0.72 9.72
CA LEU A 80 -25.47 -0.25 9.01
C LEU A 80 -26.08 1.04 9.62
N GLY A 81 -26.03 1.23 10.94
CA GLY A 81 -26.61 2.40 11.61
C GLY A 81 -25.84 3.72 11.42
N LYS A 82 -24.53 3.68 11.08
CA LYS A 82 -23.71 4.87 10.81
C LYS A 82 -23.57 5.17 9.31
N ALA A 83 -23.96 4.24 8.45
CA ALA A 83 -23.88 4.39 6.99
C ALA A 83 -24.82 5.47 6.45
N ILE A 84 -26.02 5.62 7.04
CA ILE A 84 -27.03 6.58 6.57
C ILE A 84 -26.59 8.03 6.78
N GLY A 85 -25.90 8.35 7.88
CA GLY A 85 -25.37 9.71 8.14
C GLY A 85 -24.13 10.07 7.32
N ARG A 86 -23.34 9.07 6.85
CA ARG A 86 -22.10 9.25 6.07
C ARG A 86 -22.32 9.26 4.56
N ILE A 87 -23.53 8.96 4.09
CA ILE A 87 -23.90 9.06 2.67
C ILE A 87 -23.72 10.49 2.13
N PHE A 88 -23.79 11.50 3.00
CA PHE A 88 -23.62 12.91 2.66
C PHE A 88 -22.20 13.45 2.77
N THR A 89 -21.26 12.72 3.39
CA THR A 89 -19.85 13.08 3.40
C THR A 89 -19.15 12.21 2.36
N ASN A 90 -18.37 12.80 1.48
CA ASN A 90 -17.66 12.17 0.35
C ASN A 90 -16.57 11.13 0.79
N ASP A 91 -16.70 10.55 1.99
CA ASP A 91 -15.74 9.68 2.67
C ASP A 91 -16.17 8.20 2.65
N LYS A 92 -16.76 7.76 1.52
CA LYS A 92 -17.12 6.34 1.35
C LYS A 92 -15.88 5.52 1.03
N MET A 93 -15.23 5.01 2.06
CA MET A 93 -14.31 3.90 1.90
C MET A 93 -15.12 2.60 1.95
N PHE A 94 -15.52 2.11 0.78
CA PHE A 94 -16.12 0.79 0.66
C PHE A 94 -15.01 -0.24 0.73
N GLN A 95 -15.10 -1.11 1.72
CA GLN A 95 -14.20 -2.24 1.87
C GLN A 95 -14.94 -3.52 1.53
N ASN A 96 -14.29 -4.37 0.77
CA ASN A 96 -14.69 -5.75 0.57
C ASN A 96 -13.98 -6.65 1.57
N ARG A 97 -14.76 -7.46 2.26
CA ARG A 97 -14.30 -8.49 3.18
C ARG A 97 -14.46 -9.84 2.51
N TYR A 98 -13.38 -10.58 2.39
CA TYR A 98 -13.37 -11.93 1.84
C TYR A 98 -13.15 -12.92 2.97
N THR A 99 -14.08 -13.86 3.16
CA THR A 99 -14.03 -14.89 4.19
C THR A 99 -13.85 -16.26 3.56
N CYS A 100 -12.91 -17.07 4.04
CA CYS A 100 -12.75 -18.45 3.64
C CYS A 100 -13.82 -19.31 4.31
N GLN A 101 -14.70 -19.95 3.51
CA GLN A 101 -15.77 -20.81 4.00
C GLN A 101 -15.41 -22.29 3.79
N GLY A 102 -15.12 -22.99 4.89
CA GLY A 102 -14.78 -24.41 4.89
C GLY A 102 -13.44 -24.74 4.23
N GLY A 103 -12.67 -25.60 4.89
CA GLY A 103 -11.36 -26.02 4.38
C GLY A 103 -10.33 -24.91 4.25
N ASN A 104 -9.36 -25.11 3.36
CA ASN A 104 -8.34 -24.13 3.03
C ASN A 104 -8.73 -23.38 1.75
N GLY A 105 -8.50 -22.08 1.72
CA GLY A 105 -8.75 -21.22 0.58
C GLY A 105 -7.53 -20.37 0.23
N MET A 106 -7.63 -19.67 -0.89
CA MET A 106 -6.60 -18.75 -1.36
C MET A 106 -7.26 -17.53 -1.99
N ILE A 107 -6.65 -16.36 -1.77
CA ILE A 107 -7.02 -15.12 -2.44
C ILE A 107 -5.76 -14.38 -2.85
N ALA A 108 -5.79 -13.73 -4.00
CA ALA A 108 -4.66 -12.99 -4.53
C ALA A 108 -5.03 -11.55 -4.88
N PHE A 109 -4.07 -10.67 -4.63
CA PHE A 109 -4.11 -9.24 -4.90
C PHE A 109 -2.90 -8.90 -5.77
N ALA A 110 -3.13 -8.61 -7.04
CA ALA A 110 -2.07 -8.28 -7.99
C ALA A 110 -1.93 -6.76 -8.10
N SER A 111 -0.68 -6.30 -8.20
CA SER A 111 -0.41 -4.91 -8.54
C SER A 111 -0.92 -4.57 -9.93
N CYS A 112 -1.48 -3.38 -10.10
CA CYS A 112 -1.97 -2.88 -11.38
C CYS A 112 -0.84 -2.39 -12.30
N PHE A 113 0.35 -2.12 -11.73
CA PHE A 113 1.50 -1.53 -12.43
C PHE A 113 2.78 -2.30 -12.17
N PRO A 114 3.79 -2.13 -13.05
CA PRO A 114 5.12 -2.65 -12.77
C PRO A 114 5.66 -2.06 -11.48
N GLY A 115 6.04 -2.92 -10.54
CA GLY A 115 6.50 -2.45 -9.24
C GLY A 115 6.84 -3.56 -8.28
N ASP A 116 6.54 -3.31 -7.02
CA ASP A 116 6.78 -4.22 -5.91
C ASP A 116 5.56 -4.26 -4.97
N ILE A 117 5.48 -5.29 -4.14
CA ILE A 117 4.53 -5.39 -3.03
C ILE A 117 5.34 -5.62 -1.75
N LYS A 118 5.02 -4.86 -0.71
CA LYS A 118 5.53 -5.11 0.64
C LYS A 118 4.42 -5.59 1.56
N ALA A 119 4.72 -6.67 2.31
CA ALA A 119 3.93 -7.09 3.46
C ALA A 119 4.55 -6.48 4.72
N ILE A 120 3.73 -5.81 5.51
CA ILE A 120 4.14 -5.09 6.71
C ILE A 120 3.35 -5.66 7.88
N GLU A 121 4.05 -6.10 8.93
CA GLU A 121 3.41 -6.46 10.20
C GLU A 121 3.11 -5.17 10.96
N VAL A 122 1.84 -4.94 11.26
CA VAL A 122 1.38 -3.85 12.11
C VAL A 122 1.31 -4.36 13.54
N HIS A 123 2.05 -3.71 14.43
CA HIS A 123 2.08 -4.07 15.86
C HIS A 123 1.22 -3.12 16.72
N PRO A 124 0.69 -3.60 17.86
CA PRO A 124 -0.06 -2.75 18.78
C PRO A 124 0.73 -1.51 19.20
N GLY A 125 0.11 -0.32 19.03
CA GLY A 125 0.75 0.97 19.32
C GLY A 125 1.60 1.53 18.19
N GLU A 126 1.79 0.78 17.10
CA GLU A 126 2.44 1.27 15.87
C GLU A 126 1.42 1.91 14.95
N GLU A 127 1.82 3.02 14.32
CA GLU A 127 1.06 3.69 13.27
C GLU A 127 1.89 3.74 11.99
N ILE A 128 1.27 3.30 10.89
CA ILE A 128 1.84 3.32 9.55
C ILE A 128 0.96 4.21 8.69
N ILE A 129 1.57 5.17 7.99
CA ILE A 129 0.84 6.12 7.16
C ILE A 129 1.23 5.84 5.70
N CYS A 130 0.24 5.46 4.87
CA CYS A 130 0.46 5.16 3.45
C CYS A 130 -0.38 6.07 2.56
N GLN A 131 0.09 6.30 1.33
CA GLN A 131 -0.72 6.88 0.29
C GLN A 131 -1.92 5.96 0.00
N LYS A 132 -3.11 6.53 -0.23
CA LYS A 132 -4.34 5.76 -0.47
C LYS A 132 -4.17 4.73 -1.58
N SER A 133 -3.55 5.11 -2.70
CA SER A 133 -3.30 4.21 -3.83
C SER A 133 -2.33 3.06 -3.52
N ALA A 134 -1.56 3.15 -2.45
CA ALA A 134 -0.64 2.08 -2.06
C ALA A 134 -1.34 0.95 -1.29
N PHE A 135 -2.53 1.17 -0.72
CA PHE A 135 -3.25 0.12 0.00
C PHE A 135 -3.72 -0.98 -0.95
N LEU A 136 -3.26 -2.20 -0.74
CA LEU A 136 -3.64 -3.36 -1.53
C LEU A 136 -4.60 -4.28 -0.76
N ALA A 137 -4.22 -4.74 0.41
CA ALA A 137 -5.06 -5.57 1.26
C ALA A 137 -4.56 -5.57 2.72
N SER A 138 -5.40 -6.04 3.65
CA SER A 138 -5.01 -6.26 5.04
C SER A 138 -5.79 -7.39 5.69
N THR A 139 -5.28 -7.90 6.82
CA THR A 139 -6.07 -8.73 7.73
C THR A 139 -7.04 -7.87 8.56
N PRO A 140 -8.13 -8.45 9.12
CA PRO A 140 -9.17 -7.71 9.83
C PRO A 140 -8.71 -6.96 11.08
N GLY A 141 -7.57 -7.33 11.68
CA GLY A 141 -7.00 -6.67 12.85
C GLY A 141 -6.34 -5.32 12.56
N VAL A 142 -6.18 -4.97 11.27
CA VAL A 142 -5.63 -3.69 10.85
C VAL A 142 -6.79 -2.69 10.65
N ASN A 143 -6.77 -1.62 11.42
CA ASN A 143 -7.71 -0.50 11.28
C ASN A 143 -7.17 0.51 10.29
N MET A 144 -8.05 1.11 9.50
CA MET A 144 -7.71 2.12 8.49
C MET A 144 -8.56 3.37 8.68
N GLU A 145 -7.91 4.54 8.70
CA GLU A 145 -8.56 5.85 8.75
C GLU A 145 -7.84 6.87 7.86
N VAL A 146 -8.55 7.93 7.45
CA VAL A 146 -7.93 9.02 6.71
C VAL A 146 -7.04 9.83 7.66
N PHE A 147 -5.75 9.92 7.35
CA PHE A 147 -4.78 10.73 8.10
C PHE A 147 -4.69 12.16 7.58
N PHE A 148 -4.62 12.31 6.25
CA PHE A 148 -4.41 13.60 5.60
C PHE A 148 -5.13 13.61 4.25
N ARG A 149 -5.75 14.75 3.90
CA ARG A 149 -6.36 14.96 2.58
C ARG A 149 -6.09 16.37 2.10
N LYS A 150 -5.56 16.50 0.88
CA LYS A 150 -5.40 17.79 0.21
C LYS A 150 -5.95 17.69 -1.22
N LYS A 151 -6.92 18.54 -1.55
CA LYS A 151 -7.38 18.66 -2.93
C LYS A 151 -6.27 19.32 -3.75
N LEU A 152 -5.79 18.61 -4.74
CA LEU A 152 -4.82 19.08 -5.70
C LEU A 152 -5.54 19.34 -7.04
N SER A 153 -4.96 20.14 -7.94
CA SER A 153 -5.58 20.44 -9.23
C SER A 153 -5.97 19.19 -10.00
N ALA A 154 -7.07 19.26 -10.74
CA ALA A 154 -7.61 18.16 -11.53
C ALA A 154 -6.53 17.60 -12.48
N GLY A 155 -6.33 16.28 -12.45
CA GLY A 155 -5.34 15.56 -13.27
C GLY A 155 -4.23 14.87 -12.46
N LEU A 156 -3.91 15.36 -11.25
CA LEU A 156 -3.04 14.67 -10.32
C LEU A 156 -3.92 13.82 -9.39
N PHE A 157 -3.61 12.54 -9.23
CA PHE A 157 -4.33 11.61 -8.34
C PHE A 157 -5.81 11.35 -8.69
N GLY A 158 -6.17 11.29 -9.98
CA GLY A 158 -7.51 10.86 -10.43
C GLY A 158 -8.68 11.73 -9.97
N GLY A 159 -8.46 13.00 -9.57
CA GLY A 159 -9.50 13.93 -9.13
C GLY A 159 -9.87 13.85 -7.64
N GLU A 160 -9.46 12.81 -6.90
CA GLU A 160 -9.70 12.68 -5.46
C GLU A 160 -8.75 13.55 -4.62
N GLY A 161 -7.62 13.95 -5.19
CA GLY A 161 -6.54 14.65 -4.51
C GLY A 161 -5.55 13.70 -3.83
N PHE A 162 -4.57 14.27 -3.14
CA PHE A 162 -3.59 13.52 -2.37
C PHE A 162 -4.18 13.12 -1.03
N ILE A 163 -4.26 11.82 -0.78
CA ILE A 163 -4.85 11.24 0.42
C ILE A 163 -3.83 10.29 1.05
N MET A 164 -3.55 10.49 2.33
CA MET A 164 -2.79 9.56 3.16
C MET A 164 -3.73 8.88 4.14
N GLN A 165 -3.58 7.58 4.29
CA GLN A 165 -4.34 6.73 5.21
C GLN A 165 -3.43 6.27 6.34
N LYS A 166 -3.96 6.23 7.55
CA LYS A 166 -3.29 5.71 8.73
C LYS A 166 -3.78 4.29 9.01
N PHE A 167 -2.83 3.40 9.20
CA PHE A 167 -3.05 2.00 9.57
C PHE A 167 -2.52 1.77 10.97
N SER A 168 -3.32 1.07 11.81
CA SER A 168 -3.00 0.77 13.21
C SER A 168 -3.66 -0.54 13.62
N GLY A 169 -3.37 -1.02 14.83
CA GLY A 169 -3.93 -2.28 15.35
C GLY A 169 -2.93 -3.42 15.34
N GLN A 170 -3.34 -4.61 14.89
CA GLN A 170 -2.46 -5.78 14.83
C GLN A 170 -2.83 -6.66 13.64
N GLY A 171 -1.85 -6.95 12.77
CA GLY A 171 -2.05 -7.83 11.62
C GLY A 171 -1.08 -7.59 10.49
N LEU A 172 -1.45 -8.06 9.29
CA LEU A 172 -0.69 -7.85 8.07
C LEU A 172 -1.33 -6.77 7.20
N LEU A 173 -0.51 -5.87 6.71
CA LEU A 173 -0.82 -4.86 5.72
C LEU A 173 -0.01 -5.12 4.46
N PHE A 174 -0.66 -5.23 3.31
CA PHE A 174 -0.03 -5.31 2.00
C PHE A 174 -0.16 -3.98 1.29
N ILE A 175 0.98 -3.45 0.86
CA ILE A 175 1.03 -2.21 0.06
C ILE A 175 1.69 -2.48 -1.28
N GLU A 176 1.16 -1.85 -2.34
CA GLU A 176 1.79 -1.84 -3.65
C GLU A 176 2.65 -0.57 -3.82
N ILE A 177 3.69 -0.69 -4.65
CA ILE A 177 4.71 0.33 -4.88
C ILE A 177 4.95 0.42 -6.38
N ASP A 178 4.75 1.60 -6.96
CA ASP A 178 4.93 1.83 -8.38
C ASP A 178 6.43 1.97 -8.72
N GLY A 179 6.95 1.05 -9.53
CA GLY A 179 8.38 0.94 -9.81
C GLY A 179 9.16 0.30 -8.67
N SER A 180 10.28 0.89 -8.27
CA SER A 180 11.16 0.34 -7.24
C SER A 180 11.03 1.07 -5.91
N PRO A 181 10.98 0.34 -4.77
CA PRO A 181 10.98 0.93 -3.44
C PRO A 181 12.37 1.44 -3.06
N ILE A 182 12.44 2.64 -2.48
CA ILE A 182 13.64 3.18 -1.82
C ILE A 182 13.27 3.62 -0.41
N GLU A 183 14.03 3.17 0.58
CA GLU A 183 13.75 3.44 1.99
C GLU A 183 14.76 4.43 2.57
N TYR A 184 14.24 5.42 3.30
CA TYR A 184 15.02 6.39 4.07
C TYR A 184 14.65 6.30 5.54
N ASN A 185 15.67 6.43 6.41
CA ASN A 185 15.48 6.55 7.86
C ASN A 185 15.88 7.96 8.27
N LEU A 186 14.90 8.81 8.55
CA LEU A 186 15.11 10.21 8.92
C LEU A 186 15.35 10.33 10.42
N LEU A 187 16.36 11.11 10.79
CA LEU A 187 16.60 11.52 12.16
C LEU A 187 15.59 12.59 12.61
N ALA A 188 15.53 12.87 13.90
CA ALA A 188 14.66 13.93 14.45
C ALA A 188 14.98 15.30 13.82
N GLY A 189 13.97 15.91 13.18
CA GLY A 189 14.09 17.19 12.48
C GLY A 189 14.72 17.11 11.08
N GLU A 190 15.21 15.94 10.65
CA GLU A 190 15.67 15.73 9.28
C GLU A 190 14.49 15.75 8.31
N GLN A 191 14.67 16.38 7.16
CA GLN A 191 13.60 16.55 6.18
C GLN A 191 13.96 15.91 4.85
N LEU A 192 12.96 15.29 4.22
CA LEU A 192 13.00 14.80 2.86
C LEU A 192 11.92 15.54 2.06
N VAL A 193 12.33 16.21 0.99
CA VAL A 193 11.44 16.91 0.08
C VAL A 193 11.24 16.06 -1.16
N LEU A 194 9.98 15.79 -1.52
CA LEU A 194 9.59 14.86 -2.57
C LEU A 194 8.54 15.52 -3.47
N ASP A 195 8.55 15.21 -4.77
CA ASP A 195 7.33 15.35 -5.56
C ASP A 195 6.25 14.44 -4.94
N THR A 196 5.07 15.02 -4.76
CA THR A 196 4.01 14.44 -3.91
C THR A 196 3.66 12.99 -4.28
N GLY A 197 3.73 12.61 -5.55
CA GLY A 197 3.44 11.25 -6.02
C GLY A 197 4.45 10.18 -5.55
N HIS A 198 5.63 10.56 -5.12
CA HIS A 198 6.69 9.62 -4.76
C HIS A 198 6.59 9.07 -3.33
N VAL A 199 5.80 9.68 -2.44
CA VAL A 199 5.63 9.18 -1.07
C VAL A 199 4.67 7.98 -1.07
N VAL A 200 5.15 6.80 -0.70
CA VAL A 200 4.32 5.58 -0.54
C VAL A 200 3.88 5.42 0.91
N MET A 201 4.84 5.46 1.84
CA MET A 201 4.62 5.15 3.25
C MET A 201 5.56 5.98 4.12
N MET A 202 5.11 6.29 5.32
CA MET A 202 5.97 6.80 6.40
C MET A 202 5.53 6.24 7.75
N SER A 203 6.45 6.22 8.73
CA SER A 203 6.14 5.91 10.13
C SER A 203 5.21 6.98 10.72
N GLY A 204 4.32 6.60 11.62
CA GLY A 204 3.44 7.53 12.33
C GLY A 204 4.18 8.58 13.20
N THR A 205 5.47 8.37 13.46
CA THR A 205 6.34 9.33 14.15
C THR A 205 6.84 10.47 13.25
N CYS A 206 6.71 10.34 11.93
CA CYS A 206 7.01 11.40 10.97
C CYS A 206 5.85 12.39 10.88
N SER A 207 6.16 13.64 10.56
CA SER A 207 5.17 14.64 10.16
C SER A 207 5.23 14.88 8.64
N LEU A 208 4.08 15.29 8.07
CA LEU A 208 3.93 15.52 6.63
C LEU A 208 3.32 16.90 6.39
N ASP A 209 3.93 17.68 5.49
CA ASP A 209 3.40 18.93 4.96
C ASP A 209 3.43 18.90 3.43
N VAL A 210 2.41 19.48 2.78
CA VAL A 210 2.33 19.57 1.33
C VAL A 210 2.36 21.03 0.91
N GLN A 211 3.42 21.41 0.22
CA GLN A 211 3.73 22.77 -0.17
C GLN A 211 3.51 22.99 -1.66
N THR A 212 2.97 24.15 -2.03
CA THR A 212 2.88 24.56 -3.44
C THR A 212 4.24 25.05 -3.92
N VAL A 213 4.70 24.55 -5.06
CA VAL A 213 5.93 25.05 -5.70
C VAL A 213 5.71 26.49 -6.12
N LYS A 214 6.54 27.40 -5.61
CA LYS A 214 6.45 28.84 -5.94
C LYS A 214 7.05 29.13 -7.30
N GLY A 215 6.31 29.83 -8.14
CA GLY A 215 6.76 30.39 -9.42
C GLY A 215 6.03 29.82 -10.63
N VAL A 216 5.23 30.68 -11.30
CA VAL A 216 4.43 30.28 -12.48
C VAL A 216 5.30 29.75 -13.64
N LYS A 217 6.55 30.22 -13.78
CA LYS A 217 7.48 29.73 -14.80
C LYS A 217 7.94 28.29 -14.53
N ASN A 218 8.15 27.92 -13.27
CA ASN A 218 8.55 26.57 -12.90
C ASN A 218 7.41 25.56 -13.12
N VAL A 219 6.16 26.00 -12.92
CA VAL A 219 4.96 25.21 -13.16
C VAL A 219 4.69 24.96 -14.64
N LEU A 220 4.93 25.98 -15.51
CA LEU A 220 4.63 25.89 -16.94
C LEU A 220 5.74 25.24 -17.77
N PHE A 221 6.99 25.33 -17.33
CA PHE A 221 8.16 24.93 -18.12
C PHE A 221 9.07 23.93 -17.43
N GLY A 222 8.92 23.70 -16.12
CA GLY A 222 9.82 22.84 -15.33
C GLY A 222 9.48 21.35 -15.38
N GLY A 223 8.28 20.99 -15.83
CA GLY A 223 7.83 19.58 -15.83
C GLY A 223 7.69 18.94 -14.43
N GLU A 224 7.98 19.71 -13.37
CA GLU A 224 7.84 19.26 -11.99
C GLU A 224 6.39 19.40 -11.52
N GLY A 225 5.98 18.53 -10.58
CA GLY A 225 4.66 18.60 -9.95
C GLY A 225 4.39 19.97 -9.32
N LEU A 226 3.12 20.36 -9.29
CA LEU A 226 2.67 21.62 -8.65
C LEU A 226 2.88 21.66 -7.13
N PHE A 227 3.16 20.51 -6.53
CA PHE A 227 3.19 20.31 -5.09
C PHE A 227 4.34 19.40 -4.66
N ASN A 228 5.07 19.86 -3.67
CA ASN A 228 6.06 19.07 -2.97
C ASN A 228 5.52 18.61 -1.63
N THR A 229 5.83 17.37 -1.28
CA THR A 229 5.62 16.85 0.07
C THR A 229 6.92 16.93 0.84
N VAL A 230 6.86 17.52 2.03
CA VAL A 230 7.96 17.57 2.99
C VAL A 230 7.64 16.58 4.10
N VAL A 231 8.45 15.54 4.23
CA VAL A 231 8.37 14.59 5.34
C VAL A 231 9.47 14.91 6.31
N THR A 232 9.12 15.11 7.60
CA THR A 232 10.07 15.40 8.68
C THR A 232 10.10 14.24 9.66
N GLY A 233 11.29 13.72 9.93
CA GLY A 233 11.53 12.64 10.91
C GLY A 233 11.34 13.09 12.38
N PRO A 234 11.41 12.14 13.31
CA PRO A 234 12.10 10.87 13.15
C PRO A 234 11.21 9.76 12.59
N GLY A 235 11.78 8.89 11.77
CA GLY A 235 11.14 7.67 11.32
C GLY A 235 11.52 7.23 9.91
N LYS A 236 10.87 6.16 9.48
CA LYS A 236 11.09 5.54 8.17
C LYS A 236 10.17 6.18 7.13
N VAL A 237 10.73 6.41 5.93
CA VAL A 237 9.99 6.87 4.75
C VAL A 237 10.28 5.93 3.59
N LEU A 238 9.24 5.42 2.95
CA LEU A 238 9.33 4.61 1.75
C LEU A 238 8.85 5.44 0.56
N VAL A 239 9.67 5.48 -0.47
CA VAL A 239 9.37 6.19 -1.73
C VAL A 239 9.32 5.21 -2.89
N GLN A 240 8.57 5.57 -3.93
CA GLN A 240 8.46 4.85 -5.19
C GLN A 240 9.12 5.63 -6.32
N THR A 241 9.72 4.89 -7.28
CA THR A 241 10.50 5.53 -8.35
C THR A 241 9.66 5.95 -9.55
N MET A 242 8.48 5.35 -9.75
CA MET A 242 7.64 5.61 -10.93
C MET A 242 6.15 5.72 -10.56
N PRO A 243 5.73 6.83 -9.91
CA PRO A 243 4.30 7.05 -9.64
C PRO A 243 3.47 6.95 -10.91
N ILE A 244 2.27 6.39 -10.82
CA ILE A 244 1.35 6.23 -11.96
C ILE A 244 1.10 7.54 -12.71
N SER A 245 1.05 8.68 -12.00
CA SER A 245 0.91 10.01 -12.61
C SER A 245 2.05 10.34 -13.56
N ASN A 246 3.29 9.99 -13.20
CA ASN A 246 4.47 10.21 -14.03
C ASN A 246 4.44 9.32 -15.27
N LEU A 247 4.04 8.05 -15.13
CA LEU A 247 3.87 7.14 -16.26
C LEU A 247 2.77 7.65 -17.20
N ALA A 248 1.62 8.06 -16.68
CA ALA A 248 0.52 8.60 -17.47
C ALA A 248 0.96 9.84 -18.26
N ASN A 249 1.65 10.79 -17.60
CA ASN A 249 2.18 11.99 -18.25
C ASN A 249 3.21 11.66 -19.35
N ALA A 250 4.01 10.62 -19.16
CA ALA A 250 4.96 10.16 -20.18
C ALA A 250 4.28 9.56 -21.42
N ILE A 251 3.09 8.94 -21.26
CA ILE A 251 2.35 8.26 -22.33
C ILE A 251 1.41 9.22 -23.08
N ILE A 252 0.79 10.18 -22.39
CA ILE A 252 -0.19 11.12 -22.98
C ILE A 252 0.26 11.77 -24.30
N PRO A 253 1.53 12.25 -24.46
CA PRO A 253 1.97 12.85 -25.72
C PRO A 253 1.96 11.90 -26.93
N TYR A 254 1.95 10.59 -26.70
CA TYR A 254 1.94 9.57 -27.76
C TYR A 254 0.55 9.01 -28.05
N MET A 255 -0.47 9.44 -27.29
CA MET A 255 -1.84 9.02 -27.55
C MET A 255 -2.46 9.81 -28.70
N PRO A 256 -3.27 9.15 -29.58
CA PRO A 256 -4.02 9.88 -30.61
C PRO A 256 -4.93 10.92 -29.96
N THR A 257 -4.84 12.16 -30.42
CA THR A 257 -5.82 13.19 -30.04
C THR A 257 -7.18 12.79 -30.60
N ALA A 258 -8.22 12.75 -29.77
CA ALA A 258 -9.58 12.55 -30.24
C ALA A 258 -9.89 13.70 -31.26
N SER A 259 -10.08 13.33 -32.54
CA SER A 259 -10.54 14.30 -33.52
C SER A 259 -11.97 14.68 -33.14
N ASN A 260 -12.20 15.93 -32.74
CA ASN A 260 -13.52 16.50 -32.67
C ASN A 260 -14.08 16.55 -34.10
N ASN A 261 -14.76 15.48 -34.54
CA ASN A 261 -15.66 15.56 -35.66
C ASN A 261 -16.93 16.28 -35.16
N SER A 262 -16.96 17.58 -35.30
CA SER A 262 -18.16 18.41 -35.25
C SER A 262 -18.98 18.23 -36.52
#